data_c5bb604e849e0fbf9f764e251c4b6ec5
#
_entry.id   c5bb604e849e0fbf9f764e251c4b6ec5
#
_cell.length_a   1.000
_cell.length_b   1.000
_cell.length_c   1.000
_cell.angle_alpha   90.00
_cell.angle_beta   90.00
_cell.angle_gamma   90.00
#
_symmetry.space_group_name_H-M   'P 1'
#
loop_
_entity.id
_entity.type
_entity.pdbx_description
1 polymer ?
#
loop_
_entity_poly.entity_id
_entity_poly.type
_entity_poly.pdbx_seq_one_letter_code
_entity_poly.pdbx_strand_id
1 'polypeptide(L)'
;VDSLLSSEGGIMAGINMAVVGDPGVGKSTVLLDLLSDLQAKGKKCLFISGEMTSIDLYGYVKRYPKFGSLDILFMGDYLDKDPLVVLKSVLFTGFDFVLIDSMAEVCNSIVDFHGGTNKSAESKILNMLEGHNKAENKNKKHTSFIIIQQMTKGGMFQGSNRFKHMMTSMFWIKFEDNRRCIFFDKNRRGGRADKLFFSLDTKNHVNWTSFESHNMNL
;
A
#
# COMPACT_ATOMS: atom_id res chain seq x y z
N VAL A 1 7.93 -14.75 3.11
CA VAL A 1 6.93 -13.66 3.07
C VAL A 1 5.52 -14.23 3.04
N ASP A 2 5.23 -15.21 2.18
CA ASP A 2 3.87 -15.71 1.98
C ASP A 2 3.21 -16.22 3.27
N SER A 3 3.95 -16.92 4.14
CA SER A 3 3.47 -17.38 5.45
C SER A 3 3.23 -16.26 6.48
N LEU A 4 3.83 -15.09 6.28
CA LEU A 4 3.56 -13.90 7.09
C LEU A 4 2.22 -13.28 6.71
N LEU A 5 1.87 -13.29 5.42
CA LEU A 5 0.72 -12.57 4.88
C LEU A 5 -0.61 -13.24 5.21
N SER A 6 -0.68 -14.56 5.17
CA SER A 6 -1.88 -15.31 5.57
C SER A 6 -1.57 -16.77 5.94
N SER A 7 -2.51 -17.44 6.58
CA SER A 7 -2.44 -18.89 6.84
C SER A 7 -2.51 -19.75 5.58
N GLU A 8 -3.11 -19.24 4.52
CA GLU A 8 -3.20 -19.90 3.22
C GLU A 8 -1.94 -19.69 2.37
N GLY A 9 -1.03 -18.81 2.79
CA GLY A 9 0.12 -18.36 2.05
C GLY A 9 -0.20 -17.25 1.04
N GLY A 10 0.59 -16.16 1.08
CA GLY A 10 0.44 -15.02 0.17
C GLY A 10 -0.72 -14.08 0.46
N ILE A 11 -1.03 -13.21 -0.49
CA ILE A 11 -2.09 -12.21 -0.38
C ILE A 11 -3.38 -12.75 -0.99
N MET A 12 -4.42 -12.83 -0.18
CA MET A 12 -5.76 -13.23 -0.65
C MET A 12 -6.41 -12.10 -1.48
N ALA A 13 -7.27 -12.48 -2.44
CA ALA A 13 -7.99 -11.50 -3.27
C ALA A 13 -9.00 -10.67 -2.46
N GLY A 14 -9.18 -9.40 -2.84
CA GLY A 14 -10.21 -8.51 -2.29
C GLY A 14 -9.95 -8.06 -0.86
N ILE A 15 -8.71 -8.06 -0.40
CA ILE A 15 -8.35 -7.56 0.94
C ILE A 15 -7.87 -6.12 0.91
N ASN A 16 -8.06 -5.43 2.03
CA ASN A 16 -7.49 -4.12 2.25
C ASN A 16 -6.39 -4.21 3.30
N MET A 17 -5.18 -3.80 2.94
CA MET A 17 -3.99 -3.84 3.80
C MET A 17 -3.49 -2.42 4.04
N ALA A 18 -3.28 -2.06 5.30
CA ALA A 18 -2.58 -0.83 5.65
C ALA A 18 -1.11 -1.12 5.94
N VAL A 19 -0.25 -0.25 5.45
CA VAL A 19 1.19 -0.28 5.71
C VAL A 19 1.59 0.99 6.44
N VAL A 20 2.18 0.82 7.60
CA VAL A 20 2.60 1.92 8.47
C VAL A 20 4.10 1.81 8.75
N GLY A 21 4.77 2.91 8.97
CA GLY A 21 6.17 2.91 9.35
C GLY A 21 6.83 4.26 9.16
N ASP A 22 8.02 4.41 9.72
CA ASP A 22 8.75 5.66 9.72
C ASP A 22 9.11 6.15 8.31
N PRO A 23 9.25 7.45 8.10
CA PRO A 23 9.83 7.99 6.88
C PRO A 23 11.21 7.37 6.61
N GLY A 24 11.50 7.07 5.35
CA GLY A 24 12.82 6.55 4.95
C GLY A 24 13.10 5.07 5.30
N VAL A 25 12.19 4.36 5.98
CA VAL A 25 12.38 2.94 6.29
C VAL A 25 12.31 2.01 5.07
N GLY A 26 11.83 2.51 3.92
CA GLY A 26 11.77 1.75 2.67
C GLY A 26 10.39 1.18 2.33
N LYS A 27 9.30 1.74 2.87
CA LYS A 27 7.92 1.28 2.58
C LYS A 27 7.65 1.17 1.08
N SER A 28 7.82 2.29 0.36
CA SER A 28 7.57 2.33 -1.10
C SER A 28 8.43 1.31 -1.84
N THR A 29 9.72 1.19 -1.50
CA THR A 29 10.63 0.23 -2.16
C THR A 29 10.16 -1.20 -1.98
N VAL A 30 9.85 -1.62 -0.73
CA VAL A 30 9.38 -2.99 -0.44
C VAL A 30 8.05 -3.29 -1.12
N LEU A 31 7.15 -2.32 -1.17
CA LEU A 31 5.83 -2.53 -1.77
C LEU A 31 5.85 -2.50 -3.29
N LEU A 32 6.69 -1.67 -3.91
CA LEU A 32 6.92 -1.72 -5.35
C LEU A 32 7.61 -3.03 -5.77
N ASP A 33 8.53 -3.54 -4.93
CA ASP A 33 9.15 -4.85 -5.11
C ASP A 33 8.11 -5.97 -5.11
N LEU A 34 7.25 -5.99 -4.09
CA LEU A 34 6.13 -6.93 -3.98
C LEU A 34 5.17 -6.82 -5.18
N LEU A 35 4.80 -5.60 -5.56
CA LEU A 35 3.87 -5.35 -6.67
C LEU A 35 4.45 -5.84 -7.99
N SER A 36 5.75 -5.60 -8.23
CA SER A 36 6.46 -6.08 -9.42
C SER A 36 6.54 -7.60 -9.49
N ASP A 37 6.76 -8.26 -8.36
CA ASP A 37 6.76 -9.73 -8.28
C ASP A 37 5.38 -10.32 -8.54
N LEU A 38 4.31 -9.67 -8.08
CA LEU A 38 2.92 -10.05 -8.38
C LEU A 38 2.63 -9.90 -9.87
N GLN A 39 3.09 -8.80 -10.49
CA GLN A 39 2.94 -8.58 -11.92
C GLN A 39 3.71 -9.61 -12.75
N ALA A 40 4.92 -9.96 -12.35
CA ALA A 40 5.70 -11.02 -12.99
C ALA A 40 5.00 -12.39 -12.91
N LYS A 41 4.14 -12.60 -11.90
CA LYS A 41 3.27 -13.79 -11.77
C LYS A 41 1.94 -13.65 -12.53
N GLY A 42 1.81 -12.68 -13.44
CA GLY A 42 0.62 -12.50 -14.29
C GLY A 42 -0.55 -11.76 -13.63
N LYS A 43 -0.34 -11.11 -12.48
CA LYS A 43 -1.35 -10.25 -11.86
C LYS A 43 -1.32 -8.87 -12.48
N LYS A 44 -2.49 -8.26 -12.66
CA LYS A 44 -2.60 -6.88 -13.12
C LYS A 44 -2.46 -5.95 -11.92
N CYS A 45 -1.38 -5.17 -11.89
CA CYS A 45 -1.01 -4.33 -10.77
C CYS A 45 -1.02 -2.85 -11.14
N LEU A 46 -1.43 -1.99 -10.20
CA LEU A 46 -1.41 -0.53 -10.34
C LEU A 46 -0.70 0.09 -9.14
N PHE A 47 0.16 1.03 -9.39
CA PHE A 47 0.71 1.94 -8.38
C PHE A 47 0.07 3.33 -8.54
N ILE A 48 -0.61 3.81 -7.51
CA ILE A 48 -1.12 5.19 -7.41
C ILE A 48 -0.16 5.98 -6.55
N SER A 49 0.55 6.89 -7.17
CA SER A 49 1.51 7.77 -6.51
C SER A 49 0.90 9.15 -6.24
N GLY A 50 0.77 9.49 -4.95
CA GLY A 50 0.46 10.86 -4.51
C GLY A 50 1.70 11.67 -4.18
N GLU A 51 2.85 11.02 -3.94
CA GLU A 51 4.09 11.69 -3.49
C GLU A 51 5.14 11.79 -4.59
N MET A 52 5.36 10.69 -5.32
CA MET A 52 6.43 10.63 -6.32
C MET A 52 5.97 11.19 -7.66
N THR A 53 6.89 11.86 -8.34
CA THR A 53 6.79 12.22 -9.75
C THR A 53 7.39 11.14 -10.64
N SER A 54 7.21 11.26 -11.96
CA SER A 54 7.88 10.38 -12.94
C SER A 54 9.41 10.48 -12.86
N ILE A 55 9.94 11.64 -12.48
CA ILE A 55 11.39 11.86 -12.30
C ILE A 55 11.90 11.07 -11.09
N ASP A 56 11.16 11.10 -9.97
CA ASP A 56 11.52 10.34 -8.77
C ASP A 56 11.53 8.85 -9.06
N LEU A 57 10.47 8.37 -9.75
CA LEU A 57 10.36 6.98 -10.14
C LEU A 57 11.51 6.54 -11.05
N TYR A 58 11.97 7.38 -11.97
CA TYR A 58 13.12 7.06 -12.81
C TYR A 58 14.35 6.71 -11.97
N GLY A 59 14.59 7.40 -10.85
CA GLY A 59 15.64 7.08 -9.90
C GLY A 59 15.45 5.70 -9.23
N TYR A 60 14.20 5.31 -8.98
CA TYR A 60 13.87 3.96 -8.47
C TYR A 60 14.07 2.89 -9.54
N VAL A 61 13.59 3.10 -10.76
CA VAL A 61 13.75 2.15 -11.87
C VAL A 61 15.22 1.91 -12.21
N LYS A 62 16.06 2.94 -12.11
CA LYS A 62 17.51 2.80 -12.28
C LYS A 62 18.14 1.83 -11.29
N ARG A 63 17.64 1.81 -10.03
CA ARG A 63 18.13 0.90 -8.97
C ARG A 63 17.41 -0.45 -8.99
N TYR A 64 16.14 -0.45 -9.37
CA TYR A 64 15.25 -1.61 -9.40
C TYR A 64 14.52 -1.70 -10.75
N PRO A 65 15.16 -2.21 -11.82
CA PRO A 65 14.61 -2.18 -13.18
C PRO A 65 13.22 -2.81 -13.32
N LYS A 66 12.87 -3.78 -12.46
CA LYS A 66 11.55 -4.43 -12.48
C LYS A 66 10.38 -3.49 -12.18
N PHE A 67 10.62 -2.35 -11.52
CA PHE A 67 9.57 -1.35 -11.25
C PHE A 67 9.09 -0.64 -12.51
N GLY A 68 9.91 -0.60 -13.57
CA GLY A 68 9.55 0.00 -14.85
C GLY A 68 8.46 -0.73 -15.62
N SER A 69 8.06 -1.93 -15.19
CA SER A 69 6.97 -2.69 -15.82
C SER A 69 5.59 -2.40 -15.21
N LEU A 70 5.53 -1.69 -14.08
CA LEU A 70 4.28 -1.41 -13.38
C LEU A 70 3.44 -0.36 -14.10
N ASP A 71 2.11 -0.55 -14.11
CA ASP A 71 1.17 0.52 -14.45
C ASP A 71 1.16 1.54 -13.30
N ILE A 72 1.30 2.83 -13.62
CA ILE A 72 1.42 3.89 -12.62
C ILE A 72 0.49 5.05 -12.94
N LEU A 73 -0.22 5.51 -11.91
CA LEU A 73 -0.98 6.75 -11.92
C LEU A 73 -0.28 7.76 -11.02
N PHE A 74 0.27 8.82 -11.61
CA PHE A 74 0.77 9.97 -10.85
C PHE A 74 -0.37 10.96 -10.64
N MET A 75 -0.79 11.16 -9.39
CA MET A 75 -1.87 12.10 -9.07
C MET A 75 -1.52 13.53 -9.44
N GLY A 76 -0.24 13.90 -9.38
CA GLY A 76 0.27 15.21 -9.77
C GLY A 76 0.08 15.57 -11.25
N ASP A 77 -0.13 14.58 -12.13
CA ASP A 77 -0.36 14.83 -13.56
C ASP A 77 -1.82 15.22 -13.86
N TYR A 78 -2.71 15.19 -12.85
CA TYR A 78 -4.16 15.39 -12.98
C TYR A 78 -4.69 16.49 -12.05
N LEU A 79 -3.89 17.51 -11.73
CA LEU A 79 -4.27 18.59 -10.80
C LEU A 79 -5.48 19.41 -11.25
N ASP A 80 -5.74 19.44 -12.57
CA ASP A 80 -6.90 20.10 -13.17
C ASP A 80 -8.17 19.25 -13.25
N LYS A 81 -8.09 17.99 -12.80
CA LYS A 81 -9.19 17.01 -12.84
C LYS A 81 -9.68 16.66 -11.44
N ASP A 82 -10.96 16.28 -11.35
CA ASP A 82 -11.50 15.73 -10.10
C ASP A 82 -10.77 14.43 -9.73
N PRO A 83 -10.03 14.39 -8.60
CA PRO A 83 -9.26 13.22 -8.20
C PRO A 83 -10.10 11.95 -8.01
N LEU A 84 -11.36 12.10 -7.54
CA LEU A 84 -12.27 10.97 -7.36
C LEU A 84 -12.72 10.38 -8.70
N VAL A 85 -12.91 11.22 -9.72
CA VAL A 85 -13.24 10.78 -11.08
C VAL A 85 -12.05 10.07 -11.70
N VAL A 86 -10.85 10.62 -11.56
CA VAL A 86 -9.60 10.01 -12.06
C VAL A 86 -9.41 8.63 -11.44
N LEU A 87 -9.48 8.53 -10.10
CA LEU A 87 -9.32 7.26 -9.38
C LEU A 87 -10.36 6.22 -9.81
N LYS A 88 -11.65 6.60 -9.88
CA LYS A 88 -12.72 5.70 -10.33
C LYS A 88 -12.49 5.19 -11.74
N SER A 89 -12.11 6.08 -12.67
CA SER A 89 -11.88 5.74 -14.07
C SER A 89 -10.75 4.74 -14.23
N VAL A 90 -9.64 4.94 -13.51
CA VAL A 90 -8.49 4.02 -13.54
C VAL A 90 -8.85 2.68 -12.89
N LEU A 91 -9.48 2.68 -11.72
CA LEU A 91 -9.90 1.44 -11.04
C LEU A 91 -10.91 0.64 -11.88
N PHE A 92 -11.75 1.30 -12.68
CA PHE A 92 -12.72 0.64 -13.56
C PHE A 92 -12.05 -0.24 -14.63
N THR A 93 -10.80 0.03 -15.00
CA THR A 93 -10.04 -0.82 -15.95
C THR A 93 -9.75 -2.23 -15.38
N GLY A 94 -9.89 -2.42 -14.07
CA GLY A 94 -9.80 -3.71 -13.36
C GLY A 94 -8.36 -4.14 -13.08
N PHE A 95 -7.96 -4.09 -11.81
CA PHE A 95 -6.66 -4.54 -11.31
C PHE A 95 -6.84 -5.64 -10.26
N ASP A 96 -5.87 -6.54 -10.15
CA ASP A 96 -5.82 -7.53 -9.07
C ASP A 96 -5.28 -6.90 -7.79
N PHE A 97 -4.29 -6.01 -7.92
CA PHE A 97 -3.63 -5.30 -6.82
C PHE A 97 -3.47 -3.82 -7.14
N VAL A 98 -3.75 -2.98 -6.16
CA VAL A 98 -3.55 -1.53 -6.22
C VAL A 98 -2.78 -1.09 -4.98
N LEU A 99 -1.61 -0.48 -5.19
CA LEU A 99 -0.83 0.19 -4.15
C LEU A 99 -1.13 1.69 -4.18
N ILE A 100 -1.45 2.27 -3.02
CA ILE A 100 -1.66 3.72 -2.85
C ILE A 100 -0.56 4.27 -1.93
N ASP A 101 0.26 5.19 -2.44
CA ASP A 101 1.34 5.85 -1.70
C ASP A 101 1.27 7.37 -1.87
N SER A 102 0.77 8.09 -0.90
CA SER A 102 0.15 7.67 0.34
C SER A 102 -1.32 8.09 0.40
N MET A 103 -2.07 7.50 1.33
CA MET A 103 -3.47 7.90 1.59
C MET A 103 -3.57 9.39 1.90
N ALA A 104 -2.61 9.92 2.66
CA ALA A 104 -2.61 11.33 3.06
C ALA A 104 -2.53 12.26 1.84
N GLU A 105 -1.66 11.98 0.88
CA GLU A 105 -1.49 12.82 -0.31
C GLU A 105 -2.69 12.73 -1.26
N VAL A 106 -3.28 11.55 -1.40
CA VAL A 106 -4.53 11.41 -2.16
C VAL A 106 -5.67 12.17 -1.48
N CYS A 107 -5.73 12.17 -0.14
CA CYS A 107 -6.70 13.00 0.60
C CYS A 107 -6.45 14.49 0.37
N ASN A 108 -5.19 14.94 0.40
CA ASN A 108 -4.83 16.32 0.13
C ASN A 108 -5.29 16.75 -1.26
N SER A 109 -5.04 15.97 -2.31
CA SER A 109 -5.52 16.25 -3.66
C SER A 109 -7.05 16.41 -3.74
N ILE A 110 -7.80 15.61 -2.97
CA ILE A 110 -9.27 15.72 -2.91
C ILE A 110 -9.71 16.99 -2.17
N VAL A 111 -9.02 17.35 -1.07
CA VAL A 111 -9.31 18.57 -0.31
C VAL A 111 -8.99 19.81 -1.13
N ASP A 112 -7.87 19.81 -1.84
CA ASP A 112 -7.47 20.93 -2.70
C ASP A 112 -8.48 21.18 -3.83
N PHE A 113 -9.05 20.12 -4.39
CA PHE A 113 -10.03 20.22 -5.48
C PHE A 113 -11.45 20.55 -4.99
N HIS A 114 -11.93 19.87 -3.95
CA HIS A 114 -13.32 19.96 -3.48
C HIS A 114 -13.51 20.81 -2.22
N GLY A 115 -12.43 21.19 -1.56
CA GLY A 115 -12.49 21.72 -0.19
C GLY A 115 -12.83 20.66 0.85
N GLY A 116 -12.99 21.10 2.10
CA GLY A 116 -13.36 20.22 3.20
C GLY A 116 -12.19 19.80 4.08
N THR A 117 -12.22 18.59 4.63
CA THR A 117 -11.21 18.08 5.56
C THR A 117 -10.63 16.74 5.08
N ASN A 118 -9.40 16.42 5.48
CA ASN A 118 -8.78 15.12 5.18
C ASN A 118 -9.61 13.94 5.69
N LYS A 119 -10.32 14.09 6.82
CA LYS A 119 -11.24 13.06 7.33
C LYS A 119 -12.42 12.82 6.37
N SER A 120 -12.96 13.88 5.78
CA SER A 120 -14.02 13.76 4.76
C SER A 120 -13.49 13.12 3.48
N ALA A 121 -12.30 13.53 3.02
CA ALA A 121 -11.64 12.95 1.85
C ALA A 121 -11.32 11.45 2.05
N GLU A 122 -10.74 11.08 3.20
CA GLU A 122 -10.52 9.68 3.58
C GLU A 122 -11.82 8.86 3.50
N SER A 123 -12.92 9.39 4.05
CA SER A 123 -14.22 8.72 4.00
C SER A 123 -14.73 8.51 2.58
N LYS A 124 -14.51 9.48 1.66
CA LYS A 124 -14.88 9.34 0.23
C LYS A 124 -14.06 8.25 -0.46
N ILE A 125 -12.74 8.21 -0.21
CA ILE A 125 -11.85 7.17 -0.74
C ILE A 125 -12.31 5.79 -0.22
N LEU A 126 -12.48 5.64 1.09
CA LEU A 126 -12.88 4.37 1.69
C LEU A 126 -14.22 3.86 1.14
N ASN A 127 -15.21 4.75 0.94
CA ASN A 127 -16.47 4.40 0.29
C ASN A 127 -16.25 3.91 -1.16
N MET A 128 -15.36 4.57 -1.89
CA MET A 128 -15.04 4.20 -3.28
C MET A 128 -14.39 2.81 -3.34
N LEU A 129 -13.41 2.53 -2.48
CA LEU A 129 -12.72 1.23 -2.45
C LEU A 129 -13.69 0.10 -2.02
N GLU A 130 -14.54 0.37 -1.02
CA GLU A 130 -15.57 -0.58 -0.58
C GLU A 130 -16.59 -0.86 -1.69
N GLY A 131 -17.09 0.20 -2.35
CA GLY A 131 -18.03 0.07 -3.47
C GLY A 131 -17.44 -0.68 -4.66
N HIS A 132 -16.13 -0.48 -4.93
CA HIS A 132 -15.42 -1.17 -6.00
C HIS A 132 -15.42 -2.71 -5.81
N ASN A 133 -15.28 -3.19 -4.58
CA ASN A 133 -15.25 -4.63 -4.27
C ASN A 133 -16.64 -5.23 -3.97
N LYS A 134 -17.69 -4.42 -3.91
CA LYS A 134 -19.06 -4.93 -3.75
C LYS A 134 -19.56 -5.56 -5.06
N ALA A 135 -20.49 -6.51 -4.94
CA ALA A 135 -21.03 -7.32 -6.04
C ALA A 135 -21.68 -6.52 -7.21
N GLU A 136 -21.89 -5.22 -7.04
CA GLU A 136 -22.38 -4.29 -8.06
C GLU A 136 -21.36 -4.03 -9.18
N ASN A 137 -20.07 -4.35 -8.95
CA ASN A 137 -19.07 -4.30 -9.99
C ASN A 137 -19.31 -5.41 -11.01
N LYS A 138 -19.85 -5.05 -12.17
CA LYS A 138 -20.20 -5.99 -13.25
C LYS A 138 -19.05 -6.88 -13.71
N ASN A 139 -17.82 -6.47 -13.49
CA ASN A 139 -16.61 -7.21 -13.88
C ASN A 139 -16.20 -8.27 -12.85
N LYS A 140 -16.87 -8.37 -11.69
CA LYS A 140 -16.65 -9.36 -10.62
C LYS A 140 -15.18 -9.60 -10.22
N LYS A 141 -14.29 -8.66 -10.50
CA LYS A 141 -12.89 -8.74 -10.15
C LYS A 141 -12.67 -8.07 -8.80
N HIS A 142 -12.28 -8.84 -7.80
CA HIS A 142 -11.93 -8.30 -6.49
C HIS A 142 -10.51 -7.75 -6.52
N THR A 143 -10.37 -6.47 -6.24
CA THR A 143 -9.07 -5.80 -6.13
C THR A 143 -8.60 -5.82 -4.68
N SER A 144 -7.35 -6.21 -4.46
CA SER A 144 -6.67 -6.04 -3.17
C SER A 144 -5.98 -4.69 -3.13
N PHE A 145 -6.33 -3.89 -2.11
CA PHE A 145 -5.74 -2.57 -1.91
C PHE A 145 -4.66 -2.62 -0.83
N ILE A 146 -3.47 -2.12 -1.17
CA ILE A 146 -2.35 -1.93 -0.25
C ILE A 146 -2.17 -0.42 -0.09
N ILE A 147 -2.33 0.09 1.12
CA ILE A 147 -2.42 1.52 1.37
C ILE A 147 -1.33 1.93 2.35
N ILE A 148 -0.40 2.76 1.89
CA ILE A 148 0.57 3.38 2.78
C ILE A 148 -0.11 4.51 3.56
N GLN A 149 0.01 4.44 4.89
CA GLN A 149 -0.49 5.44 5.80
C GLN A 149 0.66 6.06 6.57
N GLN A 150 0.64 7.37 6.68
CA GLN A 150 1.64 8.12 7.43
C GLN A 150 1.44 7.97 8.93
N MET A 151 2.50 8.26 9.68
CA MET A 151 2.47 8.35 11.14
C MET A 151 2.45 9.82 11.56
N THR A 152 1.84 10.09 12.71
CA THR A 152 1.97 11.39 13.37
C THR A 152 3.40 11.59 13.88
N LYS A 153 3.80 12.83 14.16
CA LYS A 153 5.10 13.13 14.78
C LYS A 153 5.33 12.39 16.11
N GLY A 154 4.27 11.98 16.78
CA GLY A 154 4.33 11.17 18.01
C GLY A 154 4.39 9.65 17.79
N GLY A 155 4.63 9.19 16.55
CA GLY A 155 4.74 7.75 16.25
C GLY A 155 3.39 7.01 16.23
N MET A 156 2.27 7.73 16.27
CA MET A 156 0.95 7.13 16.24
C MET A 156 0.42 7.04 14.80
N PHE A 157 -0.43 6.08 14.55
CA PHE A 157 -1.14 5.92 13.29
C PHE A 157 -1.98 7.16 12.94
N GLN A 158 -1.77 7.72 11.77
CA GLN A 158 -2.55 8.85 11.24
C GLN A 158 -3.69 8.32 10.37
N GLY A 159 -4.86 8.12 10.94
CA GLY A 159 -6.06 7.67 10.23
C GLY A 159 -7.25 7.56 11.16
N SER A 160 -8.45 7.51 10.59
CA SER A 160 -9.68 7.38 11.36
C SER A 160 -9.87 5.96 11.92
N ASN A 161 -10.71 5.83 12.93
CA ASN A 161 -11.13 4.50 13.40
C ASN A 161 -11.82 3.70 12.28
N ARG A 162 -12.56 4.38 11.38
CA ARG A 162 -13.17 3.75 10.22
C ARG A 162 -12.12 3.11 9.31
N PHE A 163 -11.01 3.80 9.02
CA PHE A 163 -9.91 3.25 8.25
C PHE A 163 -9.40 1.95 8.89
N LYS A 164 -9.09 1.97 10.20
CA LYS A 164 -8.64 0.77 10.93
C LYS A 164 -9.64 -0.39 10.83
N HIS A 165 -10.95 -0.09 10.91
CA HIS A 165 -11.99 -1.13 10.81
C HIS A 165 -12.08 -1.74 9.42
N MET A 166 -11.93 -0.95 8.37
CA MET A 166 -11.96 -1.42 6.99
C MET A 166 -10.75 -2.28 6.60
N MET A 167 -9.59 -2.05 7.22
CA MET A 167 -8.40 -2.84 6.91
C MET A 167 -8.55 -4.27 7.40
N THR A 168 -8.33 -5.22 6.50
CA THR A 168 -8.27 -6.66 6.80
C THR A 168 -7.00 -6.97 7.58
N SER A 169 -5.90 -6.29 7.23
CA SER A 169 -4.61 -6.41 7.90
C SER A 169 -3.91 -5.06 7.99
N MET A 170 -3.11 -4.90 9.02
CA MET A 170 -2.25 -3.73 9.21
C MET A 170 -0.86 -4.23 9.60
N PHE A 171 0.15 -3.81 8.88
CA PHE A 171 1.52 -4.18 9.19
C PHE A 171 2.43 -2.96 9.27
N TRP A 172 3.47 -3.13 10.05
CA TRP A 172 4.48 -2.13 10.32
C TRP A 172 5.76 -2.49 9.60
N ILE A 173 6.40 -1.48 9.03
CA ILE A 173 7.78 -1.56 8.58
C ILE A 173 8.59 -0.60 9.45
N LYS A 174 9.53 -1.12 10.23
CA LYS A 174 10.33 -0.36 11.20
C LYS A 174 11.81 -0.71 11.16
N PHE A 175 12.61 0.16 11.76
CA PHE A 175 13.96 -0.21 12.18
C PHE A 175 13.90 -0.81 13.59
N GLU A 176 14.61 -1.89 13.78
CA GLU A 176 14.87 -2.53 15.06
C GLU A 176 16.33 -2.99 15.06
N ASP A 177 17.12 -2.51 16.03
CA ASP A 177 18.56 -2.78 16.12
C ASP A 177 19.31 -2.56 14.80
N ASN A 178 19.05 -1.43 14.15
CA ASN A 178 19.58 -1.06 12.84
C ASN A 178 19.20 -1.99 11.67
N ARG A 179 18.32 -2.95 11.89
CA ARG A 179 17.76 -3.84 10.86
C ARG A 179 16.34 -3.40 10.52
N ARG A 180 15.94 -3.58 9.28
CA ARG A 180 14.55 -3.38 8.87
C ARG A 180 13.75 -4.63 9.16
N CYS A 181 12.56 -4.47 9.71
CA CYS A 181 11.63 -5.58 9.91
C CYS A 181 10.20 -5.21 9.50
N ILE A 182 9.44 -6.24 9.17
CA ILE A 182 8.00 -6.17 8.91
C ILE A 182 7.28 -7.11 9.87
N PHE A 183 6.17 -6.66 10.45
CA PHE A 183 5.31 -7.47 11.30
C PHE A 183 3.87 -6.97 11.27
N PHE A 184 2.91 -7.84 11.57
CA PHE A 184 1.51 -7.49 11.64
C PHE A 184 1.10 -7.06 13.04
N ASP A 185 0.41 -5.91 13.13
CA ASP A 185 -0.34 -5.46 14.30
C ASP A 185 -1.76 -6.04 14.29
N LYS A 186 -2.31 -6.23 13.08
CA LYS A 186 -3.62 -6.81 12.85
C LYS A 186 -3.57 -7.65 11.59
N ASN A 187 -3.97 -8.91 11.68
CA ASN A 187 -4.15 -9.77 10.51
C ASN A 187 -5.35 -10.72 10.68
N ARG A 188 -6.46 -10.39 10.02
CA ARG A 188 -7.69 -11.21 10.05
C ARG A 188 -7.60 -12.46 9.18
N ARG A 189 -6.51 -12.62 8.42
CA ARG A 189 -6.29 -13.77 7.52
C ARG A 189 -5.32 -14.79 8.11
N GLY A 190 -4.97 -14.64 9.37
CA GLY A 190 -3.94 -15.46 10.00
C GLY A 190 -2.55 -15.10 9.47
N GLY A 191 -1.67 -16.07 9.45
CA GLY A 191 -0.26 -15.87 9.15
C GLY A 191 0.60 -15.88 10.40
N ARG A 192 1.91 -15.73 10.23
CA ARG A 192 2.85 -15.74 11.36
C ARG A 192 2.80 -14.44 12.13
N ALA A 193 2.85 -14.53 13.45
CA ALA A 193 2.97 -13.38 14.35
C ALA A 193 4.41 -12.87 14.51
N ASP A 194 5.37 -13.53 13.85
CA ASP A 194 6.79 -13.19 13.95
C ASP A 194 7.13 -11.92 13.18
N LYS A 195 8.26 -11.31 13.54
CA LYS A 195 8.91 -10.28 12.73
C LYS A 195 9.70 -10.94 11.61
N LEU A 196 9.57 -10.42 10.40
CA LEU A 196 10.40 -10.80 9.27
C LEU A 196 11.41 -9.69 8.98
N PHE A 197 12.67 -9.99 9.11
CA PHE A 197 13.76 -9.05 8.83
C PHE A 197 14.12 -9.03 7.35
N PHE A 198 14.56 -7.88 6.87
CA PHE A 198 14.99 -7.69 5.49
C PHE A 198 16.05 -6.59 5.35
N SER A 199 16.77 -6.62 4.25
CA SER A 199 17.65 -5.55 3.80
C SER A 199 17.27 -5.06 2.42
N LEU A 200 17.56 -3.80 2.13
CA LEU A 200 17.44 -3.22 0.80
C LEU A 200 18.82 -3.19 0.18
N ASP A 201 19.02 -3.97 -0.86
CA ASP A 201 20.25 -3.98 -1.63
C ASP A 201 20.19 -2.91 -2.73
N THR A 202 21.32 -2.26 -3.01
CA THR A 202 21.48 -1.34 -4.15
C THR A 202 21.49 -2.05 -5.50
N LYS A 203 21.62 -3.38 -5.49
CA LYS A 203 21.76 -4.24 -6.68
C LYS A 203 20.50 -4.97 -7.11
N ASN A 204 19.31 -4.67 -6.60
CA ASN A 204 18.03 -5.06 -7.21
C ASN A 204 17.02 -5.86 -6.40
N HIS A 205 17.18 -6.13 -5.11
CA HIS A 205 16.18 -6.95 -4.40
C HIS A 205 15.95 -6.52 -2.96
N VAL A 206 14.73 -6.74 -2.51
CA VAL A 206 14.44 -6.84 -1.08
C VAL A 206 14.91 -8.21 -0.63
N ASN A 207 15.99 -8.25 0.16
CA ASN A 207 16.53 -9.50 0.67
C ASN A 207 15.88 -9.83 2.02
N TRP A 208 14.98 -10.80 2.00
CA TRP A 208 14.35 -11.33 3.21
C TRP A 208 15.33 -12.27 3.93
N THR A 209 15.51 -12.07 5.23
CA THR A 209 16.54 -12.81 5.97
C THR A 209 15.96 -13.86 6.90
N SER A 210 15.40 -13.47 8.05
CA SER A 210 14.97 -14.40 9.08
C SER A 210 13.66 -13.97 9.73
N PHE A 211 12.92 -14.96 10.23
CA PHE A 211 11.84 -14.73 11.19
C PHE A 211 12.40 -14.74 12.61
N GLU A 212 12.00 -13.77 13.42
CA GLU A 212 12.31 -13.72 14.85
C GLU A 212 11.00 -13.51 15.63
N SER A 213 10.88 -14.17 16.79
CA SER A 213 9.69 -14.09 17.63
C SER A 213 9.36 -12.64 17.98
N HIS A 214 8.12 -12.23 17.75
CA HIS A 214 7.63 -10.94 18.17
C HIS A 214 7.04 -11.07 19.57
N ASN A 215 7.83 -10.71 20.58
CA ASN A 215 7.29 -10.55 21.94
C ASN A 215 6.35 -9.32 21.91
N MET A 216 5.06 -9.55 21.72
CA MET A 216 4.07 -8.55 22.08
C MET A 216 4.11 -8.44 23.60
N ASN A 217 4.73 -7.39 24.13
CA ASN A 217 4.48 -6.99 25.50
C ASN A 217 3.00 -6.58 25.57
N LEU A 218 2.19 -7.46 26.14
CA LEU A 218 0.81 -7.26 26.51
C LEU A 218 0.69 -6.17 27.58
#